data_cefb18fd498b1a5ad5478b65fa8de4c6
#
_entry.id   cefb18fd498b1a5ad5478b65fa8de4c6
#
_cell.length_a   1.000
_cell.length_b   1.000
_cell.length_c   1.000
_cell.angle_alpha   90.00
_cell.angle_beta   90.00
_cell.angle_gamma   90.00
#
_symmetry.space_group_name_H-M   'P 1'
#
loop_
_entity.id
_entity.type
_entity.pdbx_description
1 polymer ?
#
loop_
_entity_poly.entity_id
_entity_poly.type
_entity_poly.pdbx_seq_one_letter_code
_entity_poly.pdbx_strand_id
1 'polypeptide(L)'
;MDKRTALLYAQLKPYKALVNKTSGFIKWALARVENPYVACSFGKDSAVMLHLILQHKPTIKIRFIRWKNETEFIDNYDEVINMWGQLNLEQIELCRETLLDKRKDRYETTDYDSYFIGLRQEESVARRITLKSNGIFYKNKSEMIRISPLSEWSEKEVSTYMFSNNLPILNTYLIDGSKSRTTSRIPREDFGIRQSFLNDLKHRDFASYQKITNYFPEITL
;
A
#
# COMPACT_ATOMS: atom_id res chain seq x y z
N MET A 1 -13.75 -0.34 -10.78
CA MET A 1 -14.30 -1.63 -11.29
C MET A 1 -15.20 -2.20 -10.21
N ASP A 2 -16.40 -2.64 -10.55
CA ASP A 2 -17.28 -3.32 -9.60
C ASP A 2 -16.88 -4.78 -9.37
N LYS A 3 -17.41 -5.38 -8.28
CA LYS A 3 -17.07 -6.76 -7.87
C LYS A 3 -17.45 -7.81 -8.93
N ARG A 4 -18.59 -7.63 -9.62
CA ARG A 4 -19.07 -8.59 -10.64
C ARG A 4 -18.11 -8.63 -11.83
N THR A 5 -17.73 -7.46 -12.33
CA THR A 5 -16.75 -7.32 -13.42
C THR A 5 -15.40 -7.91 -13.03
N ALA A 6 -14.95 -7.69 -11.78
CA ALA A 6 -13.72 -8.28 -11.27
C ALA A 6 -13.74 -9.80 -11.26
N LEU A 7 -14.83 -10.41 -10.78
CA LEU A 7 -14.98 -11.87 -10.75
C LEU A 7 -14.99 -12.49 -12.15
N LEU A 8 -15.59 -11.83 -13.15
CA LEU A 8 -15.56 -12.27 -14.54
C LEU A 8 -14.13 -12.15 -15.11
N TYR A 9 -13.46 -11.02 -14.87
CA TYR A 9 -12.08 -10.81 -15.35
C TYR A 9 -11.10 -11.83 -14.74
N ALA A 10 -11.29 -12.21 -13.49
CA ALA A 10 -10.48 -13.22 -12.80
C ALA A 10 -10.51 -14.60 -13.48
N GLN A 11 -11.54 -14.90 -14.30
CA GLN A 11 -11.62 -16.17 -15.02
C GLN A 11 -10.80 -16.18 -16.30
N LEU A 12 -10.35 -15.04 -16.80
CA LEU A 12 -9.63 -14.94 -18.06
C LEU A 12 -8.25 -15.61 -17.98
N LYS A 13 -7.90 -16.37 -19.01
CA LYS A 13 -6.59 -17.03 -19.11
C LYS A 13 -5.40 -16.07 -18.95
N PRO A 14 -5.36 -14.87 -19.60
CA PRO A 14 -4.25 -13.94 -19.44
C PRO A 14 -4.08 -13.46 -17.99
N TYR A 15 -5.18 -13.20 -17.28
CA TYR A 15 -5.13 -12.79 -15.88
C TYR A 15 -4.58 -13.91 -14.98
N LYS A 16 -5.06 -15.14 -15.14
CA LYS A 16 -4.55 -16.31 -14.41
C LYS A 16 -3.05 -16.53 -14.68
N ALA A 17 -2.63 -16.37 -15.93
CA ALA A 17 -1.22 -16.45 -16.29
C ALA A 17 -0.36 -15.38 -15.61
N LEU A 18 -0.86 -14.14 -15.51
CA LEU A 18 -0.17 -13.05 -14.78
C LEU A 18 -0.03 -13.38 -13.30
N VAL A 19 -1.10 -13.84 -12.63
CA VAL A 19 -1.06 -14.25 -11.21
C VAL A 19 -0.03 -15.36 -11.00
N ASN A 20 -0.05 -16.39 -11.84
CA ASN A 20 0.90 -17.50 -11.76
C ASN A 20 2.35 -17.06 -12.01
N LYS A 21 2.59 -16.20 -13.00
CA LYS A 21 3.91 -15.59 -13.27
C LYS A 21 4.42 -14.84 -12.04
N THR A 22 3.57 -14.02 -11.43
CA THR A 22 3.91 -13.23 -10.24
C THR A 22 4.19 -14.13 -9.03
N SER A 23 3.36 -15.13 -8.79
CA SER A 23 3.54 -16.12 -7.73
C SER A 23 4.87 -16.89 -7.90
N GLY A 24 5.16 -17.33 -9.13
CA GLY A 24 6.45 -17.98 -9.48
C GLY A 24 7.65 -17.06 -9.23
N PHE A 25 7.55 -15.78 -9.60
CA PHE A 25 8.60 -14.79 -9.33
C PHE A 25 8.80 -14.56 -7.82
N ILE A 26 7.72 -14.46 -7.03
CA ILE A 26 7.83 -14.32 -5.56
C ILE A 26 8.56 -15.53 -4.97
N LYS A 27 8.19 -16.75 -5.35
CA LYS A 27 8.87 -17.98 -4.91
C LYS A 27 10.35 -17.98 -5.29
N TRP A 28 10.67 -17.58 -6.51
CA TRP A 28 12.04 -17.45 -7.00
C TRP A 28 12.85 -16.42 -6.21
N ALA A 29 12.25 -15.25 -5.91
CA ALA A 29 12.90 -14.19 -5.15
C ALA A 29 13.14 -14.59 -3.69
N LEU A 30 12.16 -15.21 -3.03
CA LEU A 30 12.28 -15.71 -1.66
C LEU A 30 13.40 -16.73 -1.49
N ALA A 31 13.70 -17.51 -2.53
CA ALA A 31 14.82 -18.48 -2.52
C ALA A 31 16.21 -17.84 -2.68
N ARG A 32 16.30 -16.52 -2.93
CA ARG A 32 17.54 -15.77 -3.22
C ARG A 32 17.86 -14.68 -2.20
N VAL A 33 17.07 -14.58 -1.16
CA VAL A 33 17.25 -13.62 -0.07
C VAL A 33 17.24 -14.38 1.25
N GLU A 34 17.95 -13.88 2.24
CA GLU A 34 18.10 -14.57 3.53
C GLU A 34 17.05 -14.08 4.52
N ASN A 35 16.98 -12.79 4.74
CA ASN A 35 16.10 -12.17 5.73
C ASN A 35 15.21 -11.06 5.13
N PRO A 36 14.23 -11.42 4.28
CA PRO A 36 13.32 -10.46 3.65
C PRO A 36 12.22 -9.98 4.59
N TYR A 37 11.77 -8.74 4.38
CA TYR A 37 10.49 -8.26 4.92
C TYR A 37 9.56 -7.75 3.82
N VAL A 38 8.28 -7.56 4.16
CA VAL A 38 7.28 -6.94 3.31
C VAL A 38 7.02 -5.52 3.80
N ALA A 39 7.32 -4.52 2.97
CA ALA A 39 6.92 -3.13 3.21
C ALA A 39 5.44 -2.98 2.85
N CYS A 40 4.57 -3.06 3.85
CA CYS A 40 3.13 -3.05 3.66
C CYS A 40 2.50 -1.81 4.29
N SER A 41 1.77 -1.04 3.49
CA SER A 41 0.94 0.08 3.96
C SER A 41 -0.54 -0.29 4.10
N PHE A 42 -0.90 -1.55 3.92
CA PHE A 42 -2.27 -2.06 3.81
C PHE A 42 -3.12 -1.37 2.73
N GLY A 43 -2.51 -0.51 1.91
CA GLY A 43 -3.12 -0.01 0.69
C GLY A 43 -3.28 -1.13 -0.34
N LYS A 44 -4.14 -0.93 -1.35
CA LYS A 44 -4.55 -1.96 -2.32
C LYS A 44 -3.39 -2.76 -2.93
N ASP A 45 -2.35 -2.07 -3.39
CA ASP A 45 -1.21 -2.72 -4.06
C ASP A 45 -0.37 -3.54 -3.07
N SER A 46 -0.09 -2.98 -1.89
CA SER A 46 0.65 -3.68 -0.84
C SER A 46 -0.14 -4.84 -0.23
N ALA A 47 -1.46 -4.74 -0.13
CA ALA A 47 -2.33 -5.81 0.33
C ALA A 47 -2.35 -7.00 -0.64
N VAL A 48 -2.46 -6.73 -1.95
CA VAL A 48 -2.36 -7.77 -2.99
C VAL A 48 -1.00 -8.45 -2.96
N MET A 49 0.07 -7.68 -2.90
CA MET A 49 1.43 -8.20 -2.79
C MET A 49 1.60 -9.06 -1.53
N LEU A 50 1.14 -8.57 -0.37
CA LEU A 50 1.22 -9.30 0.89
C LEU A 50 0.51 -10.65 0.79
N HIS A 51 -0.73 -10.68 0.28
CA HIS A 51 -1.49 -11.91 0.13
C HIS A 51 -0.76 -12.95 -0.75
N LEU A 52 -0.20 -12.51 -1.87
CA LEU A 52 0.59 -13.40 -2.75
C LEU A 52 1.84 -13.95 -2.06
N ILE A 53 2.53 -13.13 -1.25
CA ILE A 53 3.74 -13.54 -0.54
C ILE A 53 3.41 -14.52 0.60
N LEU A 54 2.34 -14.27 1.36
CA LEU A 54 1.92 -15.13 2.47
C LEU A 54 1.59 -16.56 2.02
N GLN A 55 1.18 -16.77 0.77
CA GLN A 55 0.99 -18.11 0.19
C GLN A 55 2.29 -18.91 0.11
N HIS A 56 3.46 -18.26 0.10
CA HIS A 56 4.78 -18.90 0.01
C HIS A 56 5.57 -18.85 1.32
N LYS A 57 5.42 -17.80 2.10
CA LYS A 57 6.12 -17.58 3.38
C LYS A 57 5.16 -16.95 4.41
N PRO A 58 4.29 -17.74 5.05
CA PRO A 58 3.28 -17.22 6.00
C PRO A 58 3.86 -16.47 7.18
N THR A 59 5.10 -16.80 7.57
CA THR A 59 5.79 -16.20 8.73
C THR A 59 6.68 -15.01 8.36
N ILE A 60 6.63 -14.53 7.11
CA ILE A 60 7.46 -13.40 6.69
C ILE A 60 7.21 -12.17 7.55
N LYS A 61 8.27 -11.44 7.88
CA LYS A 61 8.15 -10.18 8.60
C LYS A 61 7.44 -9.13 7.76
N ILE A 62 6.48 -8.44 8.35
CA ILE A 62 5.74 -7.36 7.72
C ILE A 62 6.09 -6.08 8.47
N ARG A 63 6.54 -5.05 7.77
CA ARG A 63 6.80 -3.72 8.34
C ARG A 63 5.76 -2.75 7.84
N PHE A 64 4.98 -2.22 8.78
CA PHE A 64 3.96 -1.21 8.55
C PHE A 64 4.39 0.12 9.18
N ILE A 65 4.58 1.12 8.34
CA ILE A 65 4.83 2.49 8.80
C ILE A 65 3.49 3.18 8.93
N ARG A 66 3.04 3.35 10.18
CA ARG A 66 1.81 4.05 10.52
C ARG A 66 2.10 5.52 10.77
N TRP A 67 1.41 6.35 10.04
CA TRP A 67 1.46 7.79 10.22
C TRP A 67 0.43 8.21 11.25
N LYS A 68 0.84 8.72 12.39
CA LYS A 68 -0.05 9.42 13.33
C LYS A 68 -0.39 10.81 12.79
N ASN A 69 -1.29 10.84 11.85
CA ASN A 69 -1.79 12.07 11.25
C ASN A 69 -3.26 11.92 10.83
N GLU A 70 -3.75 12.89 10.10
CA GLU A 70 -5.15 13.04 9.71
C GLU A 70 -5.75 11.82 8.98
N THR A 71 -4.94 11.03 8.29
CA THR A 71 -5.43 9.86 7.54
C THR A 71 -5.90 8.72 8.45
N GLU A 72 -5.47 8.67 9.70
CA GLU A 72 -5.95 7.68 10.67
C GLU A 72 -7.45 7.79 10.96
N PHE A 73 -8.03 8.97 10.78
CA PHE A 73 -9.47 9.18 11.02
C PHE A 73 -10.33 8.70 9.86
N ILE A 74 -9.75 8.58 8.66
CA ILE A 74 -10.42 8.09 7.46
C ILE A 74 -10.23 6.59 7.34
N ASP A 75 -9.02 6.11 7.56
CA ASP A 75 -8.64 4.74 7.36
C ASP A 75 -8.85 3.87 8.62
N ASN A 76 -9.45 2.74 8.41
CA ASN A 76 -9.73 1.73 9.43
C ASN A 76 -8.59 0.70 9.54
N TYR A 77 -7.36 1.16 9.74
CA TYR A 77 -6.17 0.29 9.75
C TYR A 77 -6.26 -0.86 10.75
N ASP A 78 -6.67 -0.61 11.99
CA ASP A 78 -6.72 -1.64 13.03
C ASP A 78 -7.75 -2.72 12.67
N GLU A 79 -8.91 -2.33 12.13
CA GLU A 79 -9.93 -3.26 11.65
C GLU A 79 -9.39 -4.10 10.48
N VAL A 80 -8.79 -3.45 9.48
CA VAL A 80 -8.21 -4.13 8.32
C VAL A 80 -7.11 -5.09 8.73
N ILE A 81 -6.19 -4.69 9.62
CA ILE A 81 -5.11 -5.55 10.12
C ILE A 81 -5.69 -6.76 10.87
N ASN A 82 -6.69 -6.56 11.71
CA ASN A 82 -7.36 -7.64 12.44
C ASN A 82 -8.04 -8.65 11.49
N MET A 83 -8.59 -8.19 10.36
CA MET A 83 -9.17 -9.07 9.34
C MET A 83 -8.14 -9.96 8.63
N TRP A 84 -6.86 -9.59 8.63
CA TRP A 84 -5.78 -10.44 8.11
C TRP A 84 -5.44 -11.59 9.07
N GLY A 85 -5.91 -11.55 10.31
CA GLY A 85 -5.59 -12.55 11.33
C GLY A 85 -4.18 -12.42 11.88
N GLN A 86 -3.54 -13.54 12.18
CA GLN A 86 -2.22 -13.54 12.83
C GLN A 86 -1.10 -13.24 11.82
N LEU A 87 -0.57 -12.02 11.87
CA LEU A 87 0.54 -11.55 11.05
C LEU A 87 1.82 -11.39 11.90
N ASN A 88 2.98 -11.69 11.32
CA ASN A 88 4.27 -11.30 11.91
C ASN A 88 4.55 -9.81 11.64
N LEU A 89 3.78 -8.95 12.30
CA LEU A 89 3.71 -7.52 12.06
C LEU A 89 4.62 -6.73 12.99
N GLU A 90 5.45 -5.87 12.41
CA GLU A 90 6.17 -4.80 13.08
C GLU A 90 5.55 -3.46 12.66
N GLN A 91 4.91 -2.79 13.60
CA GLN A 91 4.34 -1.47 13.39
C GLN A 91 5.31 -0.39 13.86
N ILE A 92 5.65 0.54 12.96
CA ILE A 92 6.51 1.68 13.23
C ILE A 92 5.66 2.93 13.16
N GLU A 93 5.47 3.58 14.30
CA GLU A 93 4.72 4.83 14.34
C GLU A 93 5.64 6.02 14.00
N LEU A 94 5.21 6.83 13.05
CA LEU A 94 5.89 8.07 12.69
C LEU A 94 4.92 9.24 12.85
N CYS A 95 5.37 10.31 13.50
CA CYS A 95 4.72 11.61 13.49
C CYS A 95 5.48 12.57 12.56
N ARG A 96 4.90 13.75 12.30
CA ARG A 96 5.49 14.75 11.38
C ARG A 96 6.85 15.25 11.87
N GLU A 97 7.03 15.38 13.18
CA GLU A 97 8.27 15.84 13.80
C GLU A 97 9.41 14.82 13.65
N THR A 98 9.08 13.54 13.69
CA THR A 98 10.07 12.45 13.52
C THR A 98 10.42 12.15 12.05
N LEU A 99 9.68 12.77 11.09
CA LEU A 99 9.86 12.52 9.66
C LEU A 99 11.21 13.01 9.11
N LEU A 100 11.66 14.18 9.57
CA LEU A 100 12.90 14.78 9.08
C LEU A 100 14.12 13.98 9.54
N ASP A 101 14.08 13.42 10.75
CA ASP A 101 15.17 12.67 11.34
C ASP A 101 15.22 11.21 10.84
N LYS A 102 14.06 10.62 10.52
CA LYS A 102 13.94 9.19 10.16
C LYS A 102 13.74 8.90 8.67
N ARG A 103 13.94 9.86 7.77
CA ARG A 103 13.85 9.61 6.32
C ARG A 103 14.86 8.57 5.83
N LYS A 104 16.03 8.49 6.47
CA LYS A 104 17.06 7.50 6.15
C LYS A 104 16.71 6.12 6.70
N ASP A 105 16.15 6.03 7.90
CA ASP A 105 15.94 4.75 8.60
C ASP A 105 14.68 4.00 8.17
N ARG A 106 13.87 4.60 7.29
CA ARG A 106 12.55 4.05 6.92
C ARG A 106 12.61 2.63 6.34
N TYR A 107 13.66 2.33 5.61
CA TYR A 107 13.88 1.03 4.96
C TYR A 107 15.25 0.42 5.32
N GLU A 108 16.11 1.19 5.97
CA GLU A 108 17.45 0.78 6.35
C GLU A 108 17.40 0.19 7.76
N THR A 109 17.44 -1.10 7.85
CA THR A 109 17.67 -1.82 9.10
C THR A 109 18.77 -2.81 8.85
N THR A 110 19.71 -2.89 9.78
CA THR A 110 20.84 -3.84 9.74
C THR A 110 20.40 -5.31 9.79
N ASP A 111 19.11 -5.54 10.14
CA ASP A 111 18.58 -6.88 10.36
C ASP A 111 18.02 -7.54 9.10
N TYR A 112 17.82 -6.78 8.01
CA TYR A 112 17.21 -7.28 6.78
C TYR A 112 18.13 -7.07 5.58
N ASP A 113 18.17 -8.04 4.68
CA ASP A 113 18.93 -7.97 3.42
C ASP A 113 18.09 -7.48 2.24
N SER A 114 16.77 -7.58 2.37
CA SER A 114 15.86 -7.32 1.26
C SER A 114 14.45 -6.94 1.70
N TYR A 115 13.70 -6.33 0.78
CA TYR A 115 12.29 -6.02 1.02
C TYR A 115 11.44 -6.11 -0.24
N PHE A 116 10.21 -6.59 -0.04
CA PHE A 116 9.16 -6.56 -1.04
C PHE A 116 8.37 -5.25 -0.94
N ILE A 117 8.07 -4.64 -2.10
CA ILE A 117 7.31 -3.39 -2.17
C ILE A 117 6.33 -3.42 -3.35
N GLY A 118 5.08 -2.99 -3.10
CA GLY A 118 3.98 -3.01 -4.06
C GLY A 118 4.03 -1.84 -5.04
N LEU A 119 5.12 -1.70 -5.82
CA LEU A 119 5.24 -0.67 -6.84
C LEU A 119 4.81 -1.18 -8.21
N ARG A 120 4.07 -0.34 -8.95
CA ARG A 120 3.65 -0.62 -10.33
C ARG A 120 4.14 0.47 -11.30
N GLN A 121 4.48 0.04 -12.52
CA GLN A 121 4.91 0.96 -13.58
C GLN A 121 3.80 1.95 -14.00
N GLU A 122 2.55 1.55 -13.85
CA GLU A 122 1.38 2.34 -14.21
C GLU A 122 1.16 3.55 -13.29
N GLU A 123 1.63 3.51 -12.05
CA GLU A 123 1.30 4.54 -11.04
C GLU A 123 1.93 5.90 -11.32
N SER A 124 3.10 5.95 -11.96
CA SER A 124 3.74 7.20 -12.36
C SER A 124 4.88 6.98 -13.36
N VAL A 125 5.21 8.05 -14.10
CA VAL A 125 6.35 8.06 -15.02
C VAL A 125 7.66 7.75 -14.28
N ALA A 126 7.87 8.36 -13.11
CA ALA A 126 9.08 8.13 -12.31
C ALA A 126 9.23 6.65 -11.88
N ARG A 127 8.13 6.00 -11.44
CA ARG A 127 8.15 4.58 -11.09
C ARG A 127 8.43 3.69 -12.30
N ARG A 128 7.84 4.03 -13.44
CA ARG A 128 8.09 3.31 -14.71
C ARG A 128 9.56 3.38 -15.11
N ILE A 129 10.17 4.57 -15.07
CA ILE A 129 11.58 4.76 -15.38
C ILE A 129 12.44 3.95 -14.42
N THR A 130 12.21 4.07 -13.11
CA THR A 130 12.98 3.33 -12.08
C THR A 130 12.91 1.82 -12.28
N LEU A 131 11.70 1.26 -12.51
CA LEU A 131 11.52 -0.18 -12.70
C LEU A 131 12.10 -0.68 -14.03
N LYS A 132 12.07 0.15 -15.08
CA LYS A 132 12.70 -0.21 -16.36
C LYS A 132 14.23 -0.16 -16.30
N SER A 133 14.79 0.82 -15.58
CA SER A 133 16.27 0.99 -15.50
C SER A 133 16.93 -0.01 -14.56
N ASN A 134 16.31 -0.29 -13.41
CA ASN A 134 16.93 -1.15 -12.39
C ASN A 134 16.37 -2.58 -12.38
N GLY A 135 15.25 -2.82 -13.06
CA GLY A 135 14.53 -4.08 -12.99
C GLY A 135 13.64 -4.19 -11.74
N ILE A 136 13.10 -5.39 -11.53
CA ILE A 136 12.13 -5.69 -10.46
C ILE A 136 12.77 -6.38 -9.25
N PHE A 137 14.05 -6.73 -9.36
CA PHE A 137 14.89 -7.35 -8.33
C PHE A 137 16.28 -6.74 -8.44
N TYR A 138 16.62 -5.80 -7.58
CA TYR A 138 17.90 -5.08 -7.67
C TYR A 138 18.38 -4.55 -6.32
N LYS A 139 19.68 -4.38 -6.16
CA LYS A 139 20.30 -3.71 -5.02
C LYS A 139 20.08 -2.20 -5.14
N ASN A 140 19.53 -1.59 -4.09
CA ASN A 140 19.36 -0.15 -4.02
C ASN A 140 20.65 0.54 -3.50
N LYS A 141 20.61 1.86 -3.33
CA LYS A 141 21.77 2.64 -2.83
C LYS A 141 22.17 2.29 -1.39
N SER A 142 21.29 1.70 -0.61
CA SER A 142 21.53 1.24 0.77
C SER A 142 21.92 -0.24 0.82
N GLU A 143 22.40 -0.80 -0.29
CA GLU A 143 22.82 -2.19 -0.42
C GLU A 143 21.71 -3.24 -0.19
N MET A 144 20.48 -2.84 0.08
CA MET A 144 19.33 -3.74 0.24
C MET A 144 18.75 -4.16 -1.11
N ILE A 145 18.35 -5.42 -1.23
CA ILE A 145 17.66 -5.94 -2.41
C ILE A 145 16.20 -5.48 -2.37
N ARG A 146 15.80 -4.73 -3.40
CA ARG A 146 14.42 -4.29 -3.60
C ARG A 146 13.72 -5.20 -4.58
N ILE A 147 12.51 -5.68 -4.18
CA ILE A 147 11.73 -6.66 -4.93
C ILE A 147 10.35 -6.09 -5.19
N SER A 148 9.98 -5.93 -6.48
CA SER A 148 8.71 -5.30 -6.90
C SER A 148 7.87 -6.26 -7.76
N PRO A 149 7.19 -7.25 -7.15
CA PRO A 149 6.52 -8.33 -7.90
C PRO A 149 5.31 -7.86 -8.71
N LEU A 150 4.69 -6.73 -8.36
CA LEU A 150 3.54 -6.18 -9.05
C LEU A 150 3.89 -5.18 -10.16
N SER A 151 5.16 -5.08 -10.55
CA SER A 151 5.64 -4.03 -11.47
C SER A 151 4.86 -3.93 -12.78
N GLU A 152 4.40 -5.04 -13.35
CA GLU A 152 3.67 -5.12 -14.61
C GLU A 152 2.14 -5.09 -14.44
N TRP A 153 1.64 -5.10 -13.19
CA TRP A 153 0.22 -5.11 -12.93
C TRP A 153 -0.42 -3.75 -13.20
N SER A 154 -1.58 -3.77 -13.84
CA SER A 154 -2.46 -2.61 -13.97
C SER A 154 -3.33 -2.44 -12.72
N GLU A 155 -3.94 -1.27 -12.57
CA GLU A 155 -4.92 -1.01 -11.53
C GLU A 155 -6.12 -1.97 -11.61
N LYS A 156 -6.52 -2.33 -12.84
CA LYS A 156 -7.59 -3.31 -13.08
C LYS A 156 -7.25 -4.68 -12.51
N GLU A 157 -6.03 -5.16 -12.69
CA GLU A 157 -5.58 -6.47 -12.20
C GLU A 157 -5.46 -6.52 -10.69
N VAL A 158 -4.96 -5.44 -10.06
CA VAL A 158 -4.93 -5.30 -8.61
C VAL A 158 -6.33 -5.33 -8.03
N SER A 159 -7.25 -4.52 -8.56
CA SER A 159 -8.65 -4.49 -8.11
C SER A 159 -9.34 -5.85 -8.32
N THR A 160 -9.06 -6.51 -9.44
CA THR A 160 -9.56 -7.87 -9.71
C THR A 160 -9.12 -8.84 -8.62
N TYR A 161 -7.82 -8.81 -8.27
CA TYR A 161 -7.27 -9.70 -7.25
C TYR A 161 -7.89 -9.43 -5.86
N MET A 162 -8.01 -8.18 -5.48
CA MET A 162 -8.64 -7.79 -4.22
C MET A 162 -10.06 -8.33 -4.10
N PHE A 163 -10.90 -8.10 -5.10
CA PHE A 163 -12.29 -8.54 -5.07
C PHE A 163 -12.45 -10.05 -5.17
N SER A 164 -11.65 -10.72 -6.01
CA SER A 164 -11.74 -12.17 -6.20
C SER A 164 -11.26 -12.98 -4.99
N ASN A 165 -10.37 -12.39 -4.17
CA ASN A 165 -9.86 -13.01 -2.95
C ASN A 165 -10.48 -12.42 -1.67
N ASN A 166 -11.47 -11.52 -1.79
CA ASN A 166 -12.14 -10.85 -0.66
C ASN A 166 -11.15 -10.22 0.32
N LEU A 167 -10.08 -9.56 -0.19
CA LEU A 167 -9.09 -8.95 0.68
C LEU A 167 -9.69 -7.77 1.45
N PRO A 168 -9.28 -7.56 2.71
CA PRO A 168 -9.68 -6.38 3.47
C PRO A 168 -9.26 -5.09 2.77
N ILE A 169 -10.13 -4.08 2.78
CA ILE A 169 -9.96 -2.83 2.04
C ILE A 169 -10.08 -1.66 3.03
N LEU A 170 -9.16 -0.70 2.94
CA LEU A 170 -9.23 0.54 3.69
C LEU A 170 -10.41 1.41 3.22
N ASN A 171 -11.02 2.14 4.15
CA ASN A 171 -12.18 3.00 3.89
C ASN A 171 -11.93 4.04 2.80
N THR A 172 -10.71 4.56 2.68
CA THR A 172 -10.34 5.51 1.62
C THR A 172 -10.65 5.00 0.22
N TYR A 173 -10.52 3.68 -0.03
CA TYR A 173 -10.86 3.10 -1.33
C TYR A 173 -12.36 2.89 -1.55
N LEU A 174 -13.12 2.78 -0.47
CA LEU A 174 -14.58 2.71 -0.54
C LEU A 174 -15.19 4.09 -0.80
N ILE A 175 -14.61 5.15 -0.23
CA ILE A 175 -15.07 6.53 -0.33
C ILE A 175 -14.61 7.17 -1.64
N ASP A 176 -13.31 7.10 -1.93
CA ASP A 176 -12.67 7.81 -3.04
C ASP A 176 -12.43 6.93 -4.28
N GLY A 177 -12.81 5.66 -4.20
CA GLY A 177 -12.62 4.68 -5.25
C GLY A 177 -11.19 4.15 -5.37
N SER A 178 -11.00 3.21 -6.29
CA SER A 178 -9.75 2.46 -6.44
C SER A 178 -8.53 3.29 -6.85
N LYS A 179 -8.72 4.51 -7.32
CA LYS A 179 -7.64 5.44 -7.69
C LYS A 179 -7.10 6.25 -6.51
N SER A 180 -7.78 6.23 -5.38
CA SER A 180 -7.34 6.93 -4.18
C SER A 180 -5.98 6.42 -3.69
N ARG A 181 -5.26 7.27 -2.98
CA ARG A 181 -3.99 6.94 -2.32
C ARG A 181 -4.15 7.12 -0.82
N THR A 182 -3.77 6.11 -0.06
CA THR A 182 -3.74 6.16 1.41
C THR A 182 -2.77 7.23 1.96
N THR A 183 -1.92 7.79 1.13
CA THR A 183 -1.02 8.90 1.48
C THR A 183 -1.62 10.28 1.20
N SER A 184 -2.90 10.36 0.85
CA SER A 184 -3.60 11.64 0.66
C SER A 184 -3.68 12.33 2.02
N ARG A 185 -2.82 13.31 2.22
CA ARG A 185 -2.80 14.15 3.42
C ARG A 185 -3.76 15.30 3.23
N ILE A 186 -4.35 15.80 4.32
CA ILE A 186 -5.06 17.08 4.28
C ILE A 186 -4.05 18.15 3.87
N PRO A 187 -4.29 18.90 2.80
CA PRO A 187 -3.38 19.94 2.33
C PRO A 187 -3.37 21.09 3.34
N ARG A 188 -2.34 21.15 4.20
CA ARG A 188 -2.26 22.22 5.22
C ARG A 188 -1.67 23.52 4.67
N GLU A 189 -0.84 23.43 3.63
CA GLU A 189 -0.10 24.57 3.10
C GLU A 189 -0.93 25.44 2.13
N ASP A 190 -1.93 24.84 1.46
CA ASP A 190 -2.82 25.54 0.55
C ASP A 190 -4.25 25.56 1.07
N PHE A 191 -4.72 26.76 1.47
CA PHE A 191 -6.07 26.96 2.01
C PHE A 191 -7.16 26.55 1.02
N GLY A 192 -7.04 26.91 -0.25
CA GLY A 192 -8.05 26.61 -1.26
C GLY A 192 -8.20 25.11 -1.52
N ILE A 193 -7.07 24.40 -1.66
CA ILE A 193 -7.05 22.95 -1.84
C ILE A 193 -7.58 22.25 -0.57
N ARG A 194 -7.20 22.75 0.62
CA ARG A 194 -7.69 22.22 1.90
C ARG A 194 -9.20 22.36 2.03
N GLN A 195 -9.77 23.53 1.75
CA GLN A 195 -11.21 23.75 1.81
C GLN A 195 -11.97 22.88 0.80
N SER A 196 -11.47 22.74 -0.42
CA SER A 196 -12.04 21.83 -1.40
C SER A 196 -12.05 20.40 -0.90
N PHE A 197 -10.93 19.90 -0.34
CA PHE A 197 -10.84 18.56 0.24
C PHE A 197 -11.84 18.37 1.40
N LEU A 198 -11.91 19.33 2.33
CA LEU A 198 -12.84 19.25 3.48
C LEU A 198 -14.30 19.30 3.05
N ASN A 199 -14.64 20.12 2.06
CA ASN A 199 -15.98 20.16 1.48
C ASN A 199 -16.36 18.85 0.81
N ASP A 200 -15.46 18.28 0.02
CA ASP A 200 -15.67 16.98 -0.61
C ASP A 200 -15.84 15.88 0.45
N LEU A 201 -15.00 15.86 1.48
CA LEU A 201 -15.09 14.89 2.56
C LEU A 201 -16.41 15.02 3.33
N LYS A 202 -16.84 16.27 3.62
CA LYS A 202 -18.12 16.56 4.29
C LYS A 202 -19.32 15.97 3.55
N HIS A 203 -19.30 16.00 2.21
CA HIS A 203 -20.38 15.46 1.39
C HIS A 203 -20.32 13.94 1.23
N ARG A 204 -19.12 13.37 1.22
CA ARG A 204 -18.93 11.93 0.96
C ARG A 204 -18.93 11.09 2.24
N ASP A 205 -18.30 11.59 3.30
CA ASP A 205 -18.18 10.94 4.60
C ASP A 205 -18.20 11.97 5.73
N PHE A 206 -19.41 12.33 6.15
CA PHE A 206 -19.63 13.32 7.19
C PHE A 206 -19.06 12.90 8.55
N ALA A 207 -19.04 11.60 8.84
CA ALA A 207 -18.52 11.08 10.11
C ALA A 207 -16.99 11.28 10.20
N SER A 208 -16.26 10.98 9.13
CA SER A 208 -14.83 11.26 9.05
C SER A 208 -14.53 12.75 9.04
N TYR A 209 -15.32 13.56 8.34
CA TYR A 209 -15.22 15.01 8.39
C TYR A 209 -15.34 15.54 9.82
N GLN A 210 -16.37 15.13 10.57
CA GLN A 210 -16.55 15.55 11.97
C GLN A 210 -15.39 15.12 12.86
N LYS A 211 -14.91 13.89 12.75
CA LYS A 211 -13.76 13.42 13.53
C LYS A 211 -12.52 14.27 13.28
N ILE A 212 -12.21 14.55 12.02
CA ILE A 212 -11.04 15.32 11.62
C ILE A 212 -11.15 16.77 12.13
N THR A 213 -12.28 17.44 11.90
CA THR A 213 -12.46 18.85 12.29
C THR A 213 -12.55 19.04 13.80
N ASN A 214 -13.06 18.07 14.54
CA ASN A 214 -13.06 18.08 15.99
C ASN A 214 -11.65 17.88 16.58
N TYR A 215 -10.84 17.04 15.94
CA TYR A 215 -9.48 16.77 16.43
C TYR A 215 -8.45 17.83 16.00
N PHE A 216 -8.65 18.42 14.83
CA PHE A 216 -7.80 19.48 14.26
C PHE A 216 -8.64 20.72 13.90
N PRO A 217 -9.15 21.47 14.88
CA PRO A 217 -10.01 22.62 14.59
C PRO A 217 -9.35 23.69 13.74
N GLU A 218 -8.03 23.78 13.78
CA GLU A 218 -7.23 24.72 13.00
C GLU A 218 -7.30 24.49 11.48
N ILE A 219 -7.73 23.33 11.01
CA ILE A 219 -7.81 23.07 9.57
C ILE A 219 -9.06 23.67 8.92
N THR A 220 -10.01 24.11 9.72
CA THR A 220 -11.24 24.78 9.25
C THR A 220 -11.08 26.30 9.18
N LEU A 221 -10.03 26.85 9.74
CA LEU A 221 -9.64 28.24 9.71
C LEU A 221 -8.79 28.51 8.47
#